data_d19923666326fd8209ba2d8d016223ff
#
_entry.id   d19923666326fd8209ba2d8d016223ff
#
_cell.length_a   1.000
_cell.length_b   1.000
_cell.length_c   1.000
_cell.angle_alpha   90.00
_cell.angle_beta   90.00
_cell.angle_gamma   90.00
#
_symmetry.space_group_name_H-M   'P 1'
#
loop_
_entity.id
_entity.type
_entity.pdbx_description
1 polymer ?
#
loop_
_entity_poly.entity_id
_entity_poly.type
_entity_poly.pdbx_seq_one_letter_code
_entity_poly.pdbx_strand_id
1 'polypeptide(L)'
;MKTRLVNSLAALALLFGFCAPALAQQVPDAIINNDGIGFSRMADGQLIAYDLVAAYDEHMIVEADCSAYKSRLQGVDWCFASAANQSSFEAATQDNGRNKYLPFVGGHCALGMSVGNLTARGDPRTAVRIGNLLVLNGRFEVRTSFLQDTERNIDNARLRYELAIAAGNLKVNE
;
A
#
# COMPACT_ATOMS: atom_id res chain seq x y z
N MET A 1 -35.52 64.56 -44.28
CA MET A 1 -35.44 63.85 -43.00
C MET A 1 -35.40 62.35 -43.29
N LYS A 2 -34.23 61.71 -43.11
CA LYS A 2 -34.08 60.23 -43.28
C LYS A 2 -33.65 59.66 -41.94
N THR A 3 -34.56 58.93 -41.31
CA THR A 3 -34.34 58.24 -40.03
C THR A 3 -33.62 56.93 -40.31
N ARG A 4 -32.45 56.69 -39.71
CA ARG A 4 -31.73 55.40 -39.76
C ARG A 4 -32.12 54.59 -38.55
N LEU A 5 -32.70 53.40 -38.79
CA LEU A 5 -32.86 52.36 -37.79
C LEU A 5 -31.52 51.68 -37.56
N VAL A 6 -31.07 51.63 -36.31
CA VAL A 6 -29.91 50.88 -35.86
C VAL A 6 -30.45 49.56 -35.30
N ASN A 7 -30.15 48.43 -35.98
CA ASN A 7 -30.44 47.10 -35.50
C ASN A 7 -29.30 46.68 -34.53
N SER A 8 -29.63 46.57 -33.25
CA SER A 8 -28.73 45.95 -32.26
C SER A 8 -28.94 44.42 -32.24
N LEU A 9 -28.04 43.67 -32.79
CA LEU A 9 -27.96 42.22 -32.60
C LEU A 9 -27.30 41.95 -31.22
N ALA A 10 -28.08 41.46 -30.29
CA ALA A 10 -27.58 40.93 -29.02
C ALA A 10 -27.07 39.49 -29.26
N ALA A 11 -25.80 39.29 -29.21
CA ALA A 11 -25.14 37.97 -29.25
C ALA A 11 -25.31 37.28 -27.89
N LEU A 12 -26.16 36.26 -27.82
CA LEU A 12 -26.33 35.38 -26.64
C LEU A 12 -25.22 34.35 -26.63
N ALA A 13 -24.16 34.58 -25.84
CA ALA A 13 -23.07 33.63 -25.64
C ALA A 13 -23.56 32.53 -24.68
N LEU A 14 -23.87 31.35 -25.24
CA LEU A 14 -24.10 30.13 -24.46
C LEU A 14 -22.78 29.62 -23.88
N LEU A 15 -22.56 29.89 -22.59
CA LEU A 15 -21.47 29.28 -21.81
C LEU A 15 -21.81 27.81 -21.55
N PHE A 16 -21.34 26.90 -22.40
CA PHE A 16 -21.30 25.49 -22.08
C PHE A 16 -20.21 25.27 -21.03
N GLY A 17 -20.63 25.22 -19.76
CA GLY A 17 -19.78 24.75 -18.68
C GLY A 17 -19.45 23.28 -18.91
N PHE A 18 -18.25 23.00 -19.39
CA PHE A 18 -17.69 21.63 -19.36
C PHE A 18 -17.47 21.26 -17.90
N CYS A 19 -18.42 20.54 -17.31
CA CYS A 19 -18.22 19.82 -16.07
C CYS A 19 -17.28 18.65 -16.38
N ALA A 20 -15.95 18.84 -16.21
CA ALA A 20 -15.02 17.74 -16.29
C ALA A 20 -15.41 16.70 -15.24
N PRO A 21 -15.55 15.41 -15.60
CA PRO A 21 -15.80 14.39 -14.61
C PRO A 21 -14.65 14.42 -13.59
N ALA A 22 -14.98 14.63 -12.32
CA ALA A 22 -14.01 14.44 -11.25
C ALA A 22 -13.51 12.99 -11.35
N LEU A 23 -12.22 12.80 -11.64
CA LEU A 23 -11.61 11.49 -11.58
C LEU A 23 -11.79 11.00 -10.14
N ALA A 24 -12.64 10.01 -9.95
CA ALA A 24 -12.80 9.39 -8.64
C ALA A 24 -11.41 8.88 -8.22
N GLN A 25 -10.87 9.46 -7.17
CA GLN A 25 -9.58 9.04 -6.64
C GLN A 25 -9.73 7.61 -6.15
N GLN A 26 -9.00 6.68 -6.75
CA GLN A 26 -9.07 5.28 -6.37
C GLN A 26 -8.61 5.12 -4.92
N VAL A 27 -9.48 4.51 -4.09
CA VAL A 27 -9.17 4.22 -2.69
C VAL A 27 -8.04 3.19 -2.68
N PRO A 28 -6.90 3.46 -2.00
CA PRO A 28 -5.79 2.51 -1.94
C PRO A 28 -6.15 1.26 -1.15
N ASP A 29 -5.53 0.13 -1.50
CA ASP A 29 -5.71 -1.13 -0.80
C ASP A 29 -5.14 -1.06 0.63
N ALA A 30 -5.78 -1.74 1.57
CA ALA A 30 -5.30 -1.86 2.96
C ALA A 30 -4.01 -2.69 3.02
N ILE A 31 -3.86 -3.69 2.15
CA ILE A 31 -2.63 -4.46 1.99
C ILE A 31 -1.99 -4.10 0.65
N ILE A 32 -0.78 -3.58 0.72
CA ILE A 32 0.01 -3.26 -0.46
C ILE A 32 0.39 -4.54 -1.21
N ASN A 33 0.01 -4.57 -2.47
CA ASN A 33 0.36 -5.67 -3.38
C ASN A 33 0.71 -5.12 -4.77
N ASN A 34 1.35 -5.96 -5.59
CA ASN A 34 1.55 -5.74 -7.01
C ASN A 34 0.96 -6.96 -7.73
N ASP A 35 -0.03 -6.74 -8.59
CA ASP A 35 -0.73 -7.80 -9.33
C ASP A 35 -1.23 -8.94 -8.42
N GLY A 36 -1.75 -8.60 -7.23
CA GLY A 36 -2.24 -9.55 -6.23
C GLY A 36 -1.16 -10.21 -5.38
N ILE A 37 0.13 -9.89 -5.58
CA ILE A 37 1.24 -10.46 -4.80
C ILE A 37 1.70 -9.44 -3.76
N GLY A 38 1.58 -9.81 -2.48
CA GLY A 38 2.08 -9.05 -1.35
C GLY A 38 3.59 -9.19 -1.17
N PHE A 39 4.18 -8.31 -0.36
CA PHE A 39 5.62 -8.26 -0.09
C PHE A 39 6.47 -8.33 -1.36
N SER A 40 6.08 -7.54 -2.36
CA SER A 40 6.67 -7.51 -3.69
C SER A 40 6.95 -6.07 -4.15
N ARG A 41 7.75 -5.93 -5.20
CA ARG A 41 8.03 -4.64 -5.84
C ARG A 41 8.09 -4.80 -7.36
N MET A 42 7.84 -3.71 -8.06
CA MET A 42 8.16 -3.61 -9.48
C MET A 42 9.58 -3.07 -9.66
N ALA A 43 10.39 -3.72 -10.50
CA ALA A 43 11.73 -3.28 -10.88
C ALA A 43 11.93 -3.53 -12.37
N ASP A 44 12.25 -2.51 -13.13
CA ASP A 44 12.50 -2.58 -14.57
C ASP A 44 11.38 -3.30 -15.36
N GLY A 45 10.12 -3.07 -14.93
CA GLY A 45 8.95 -3.71 -15.52
C GLY A 45 8.70 -5.16 -15.07
N GLN A 46 9.52 -5.70 -14.20
CA GLN A 46 9.37 -7.05 -13.64
C GLN A 46 8.85 -7.01 -12.21
N LEU A 47 7.97 -7.95 -11.88
CA LEU A 47 7.53 -8.19 -10.52
C LEU A 47 8.55 -9.05 -9.80
N ILE A 48 9.05 -8.57 -8.67
CA ILE A 48 9.93 -9.31 -7.77
C ILE A 48 9.20 -9.50 -6.44
N ALA A 49 8.90 -10.74 -6.10
CA ALA A 49 8.38 -11.11 -4.79
C ALA A 49 9.52 -11.44 -3.82
N TYR A 50 9.29 -11.24 -2.53
CA TYR A 50 10.25 -11.55 -1.48
C TYR A 50 9.61 -12.43 -0.41
N ASP A 51 10.46 -13.21 0.26
CA ASP A 51 10.05 -14.11 1.34
C ASP A 51 9.94 -13.35 2.66
N LEU A 52 8.70 -13.17 3.13
CA LEU A 52 8.43 -12.45 4.38
C LEU A 52 8.80 -13.27 5.63
N VAL A 53 8.86 -14.62 5.54
CA VAL A 53 9.32 -15.48 6.65
C VAL A 53 10.82 -15.31 6.84
N ALA A 54 11.60 -15.38 5.76
CA ALA A 54 13.03 -15.10 5.81
C ALA A 54 13.33 -13.67 6.33
N ALA A 55 12.55 -12.67 5.87
CA ALA A 55 12.69 -11.31 6.35
C ALA A 55 12.40 -11.16 7.86
N TYR A 56 11.41 -11.89 8.38
CA TYR A 56 11.00 -11.81 9.77
C TYR A 56 11.88 -12.65 10.71
N ASP A 57 12.15 -13.92 10.38
CA ASP A 57 12.85 -14.86 11.27
C ASP A 57 14.38 -14.79 11.11
N GLU A 58 14.86 -14.59 9.87
CA GLU A 58 16.29 -14.63 9.54
C GLU A 58 16.90 -13.24 9.32
N HIS A 59 16.07 -12.18 9.28
CA HIS A 59 16.45 -10.81 8.94
C HIS A 59 17.09 -10.67 7.53
N MET A 60 16.70 -11.56 6.61
CA MET A 60 17.24 -11.64 5.26
C MET A 60 16.19 -11.25 4.22
N ILE A 61 16.58 -10.46 3.25
CA ILE A 61 15.75 -10.11 2.09
C ILE A 61 16.09 -11.09 0.98
N VAL A 62 15.23 -12.09 0.81
CA VAL A 62 15.39 -13.18 -0.15
C VAL A 62 14.28 -13.11 -1.18
N GLU A 63 14.61 -13.25 -2.46
CA GLU A 63 13.60 -13.37 -3.52
C GLU A 63 12.83 -14.68 -3.37
N ALA A 64 11.53 -14.63 -3.62
CA ALA A 64 10.62 -15.74 -3.49
C ALA A 64 10.25 -16.33 -4.85
N ASP A 65 9.97 -17.64 -4.89
CA ASP A 65 9.46 -18.33 -6.08
C ASP A 65 7.94 -18.52 -5.97
N CYS A 66 7.18 -17.60 -6.55
CA CYS A 66 5.73 -17.65 -6.56
C CYS A 66 5.15 -18.81 -7.39
N SER A 67 5.94 -19.44 -8.24
CA SER A 67 5.48 -20.59 -9.04
C SER A 67 5.53 -21.89 -8.23
N ALA A 68 6.46 -21.98 -7.28
CA ALA A 68 6.68 -23.16 -6.46
C ALA A 68 6.05 -23.08 -5.06
N TYR A 69 6.17 -21.93 -4.40
CA TYR A 69 5.80 -21.79 -2.99
C TYR A 69 4.94 -20.54 -2.79
N LYS A 70 3.63 -20.74 -2.60
CA LYS A 70 2.68 -19.66 -2.49
C LYS A 70 1.51 -20.03 -1.56
N SER A 71 1.07 -19.09 -0.75
CA SER A 71 -0.15 -19.19 0.07
C SER A 71 -1.01 -17.96 -0.08
N ARG A 72 -2.34 -18.10 -0.07
CA ARG A 72 -3.28 -16.99 -0.16
C ARG A 72 -3.82 -16.65 1.22
N LEU A 73 -3.73 -15.37 1.58
CA LEU A 73 -4.29 -14.87 2.84
C LEU A 73 -4.74 -13.41 2.66
N GLN A 74 -5.93 -13.08 3.14
CA GLN A 74 -6.53 -11.74 3.06
C GLN A 74 -6.57 -11.20 1.61
N GLY A 75 -7.01 -12.03 0.66
CA GLY A 75 -7.14 -11.66 -0.75
C GLY A 75 -5.81 -11.47 -1.51
N VAL A 76 -4.67 -11.68 -0.86
CA VAL A 76 -3.32 -11.47 -1.42
C VAL A 76 -2.54 -12.76 -1.44
N ASP A 77 -1.78 -13.00 -2.50
CA ASP A 77 -0.84 -14.11 -2.62
C ASP A 77 0.50 -13.73 -1.96
N TRP A 78 1.01 -14.61 -1.10
CA TRP A 78 2.29 -14.49 -0.40
C TRP A 78 3.23 -15.58 -0.92
N CYS A 79 4.40 -15.19 -1.39
CA CYS A 79 5.35 -16.10 -2.01
C CYS A 79 6.54 -16.36 -1.07
N PHE A 80 7.16 -17.55 -1.22
CA PHE A 80 8.25 -17.99 -0.34
C PHE A 80 9.43 -18.51 -1.15
N ALA A 81 10.60 -18.51 -0.54
CA ALA A 81 11.82 -19.07 -1.13
C ALA A 81 11.91 -20.59 -0.93
N SER A 82 11.11 -21.17 -0.03
CA SER A 82 11.13 -22.58 0.29
C SER A 82 9.78 -23.12 0.80
N ALA A 83 9.59 -24.44 0.67
CA ALA A 83 8.44 -25.13 1.27
C ALA A 83 8.41 -25.00 2.80
N ALA A 84 9.56 -24.92 3.45
CA ALA A 84 9.65 -24.74 4.91
C ALA A 84 9.09 -23.39 5.34
N ASN A 85 9.43 -22.31 4.61
CA ASN A 85 8.93 -20.96 4.90
C ASN A 85 7.43 -20.86 4.60
N GLN A 86 6.96 -21.46 3.50
CA GLN A 86 5.52 -21.57 3.24
C GLN A 86 4.80 -22.26 4.40
N SER A 87 5.28 -23.42 4.86
CA SER A 87 4.69 -24.17 5.97
C SER A 87 4.71 -23.36 7.26
N SER A 88 5.79 -22.61 7.54
CA SER A 88 5.88 -21.72 8.71
C SER A 88 4.85 -20.60 8.67
N PHE A 89 4.61 -20.02 7.49
CA PHE A 89 3.59 -19.01 7.29
C PHE A 89 2.19 -19.57 7.51
N GLU A 90 1.87 -20.72 6.92
CA GLU A 90 0.57 -21.39 7.05
C GLU A 90 0.29 -21.77 8.50
N ALA A 91 1.27 -22.34 9.20
CA ALA A 91 1.17 -22.71 10.61
C ALA A 91 0.99 -21.48 11.55
N ALA A 92 1.47 -20.31 11.16
CA ALA A 92 1.31 -19.07 11.91
C ALA A 92 -0.03 -18.37 11.65
N THR A 93 -0.80 -18.82 10.65
CA THR A 93 -2.10 -18.24 10.34
C THR A 93 -3.15 -18.72 11.33
N GLN A 94 -3.84 -17.76 11.96
CA GLN A 94 -4.93 -18.02 12.91
C GLN A 94 -6.29 -18.00 12.20
N ASP A 95 -7.32 -18.58 12.81
CA ASP A 95 -8.69 -18.65 12.27
C ASP A 95 -9.29 -17.28 11.87
N ASN A 96 -8.86 -16.22 12.53
CA ASN A 96 -9.26 -14.84 12.22
C ASN A 96 -8.40 -14.17 11.12
N GLY A 97 -7.58 -14.93 10.41
CA GLY A 97 -6.69 -14.43 9.36
C GLY A 97 -5.47 -13.63 9.86
N ARG A 98 -5.24 -13.59 11.19
CA ARG A 98 -3.99 -12.99 11.71
C ARG A 98 -2.81 -13.92 11.48
N ASN A 99 -1.67 -13.31 11.12
CA ASN A 99 -0.42 -14.01 10.93
C ASN A 99 0.73 -13.09 11.34
N LYS A 100 1.67 -13.60 12.15
CA LYS A 100 2.79 -12.81 12.70
C LYS A 100 3.74 -12.27 11.63
N TYR A 101 3.79 -12.91 10.48
CA TYR A 101 4.67 -12.53 9.37
C TYR A 101 4.12 -11.38 8.52
N LEU A 102 2.80 -11.10 8.57
CA LEU A 102 2.22 -10.04 7.77
C LEU A 102 2.88 -8.69 8.07
N PRO A 103 3.18 -7.91 7.03
CA PRO A 103 3.80 -6.61 7.23
C PRO A 103 2.93 -5.67 8.05
N PHE A 104 3.57 -4.94 8.96
CA PHE A 104 2.94 -3.89 9.75
C PHE A 104 2.25 -2.87 8.83
N VAL A 105 1.07 -2.41 9.22
CA VAL A 105 0.18 -1.51 8.46
C VAL A 105 0.01 -1.93 6.99
N GLY A 106 -0.19 -3.25 6.77
CA GLY A 106 -0.45 -3.80 5.44
C GLY A 106 0.68 -3.64 4.42
N GLY A 107 1.92 -3.38 4.86
CA GLY A 107 3.05 -3.15 3.96
C GLY A 107 3.13 -1.74 3.38
N HIS A 108 2.33 -0.80 3.87
CA HIS A 108 2.53 0.63 3.60
C HIS A 108 3.86 1.13 4.16
N CYS A 109 4.35 2.24 3.64
CA CYS A 109 5.49 2.94 4.24
C CYS A 109 5.12 3.39 5.66
N ALA A 110 5.75 2.82 6.69
CA ALA A 110 5.38 3.07 8.08
C ALA A 110 5.56 4.54 8.48
N LEU A 111 6.63 5.22 8.04
CA LEU A 111 6.79 6.65 8.27
C LEU A 111 5.74 7.46 7.50
N GLY A 112 5.45 7.09 6.24
CA GLY A 112 4.39 7.73 5.46
C GLY A 112 3.04 7.61 6.16
N MET A 113 2.69 6.41 6.62
CA MET A 113 1.46 6.15 7.36
C MET A 113 1.42 6.95 8.67
N SER A 114 2.53 7.04 9.42
CA SER A 114 2.61 7.79 10.68
C SER A 114 2.32 9.28 10.53
N VAL A 115 2.49 9.84 9.34
CA VAL A 115 2.18 11.24 9.01
C VAL A 115 0.92 11.41 8.16
N GLY A 116 0.17 10.32 7.91
CA GLY A 116 -1.12 10.35 7.21
C GLY A 116 -1.05 10.21 5.69
N ASN A 117 0.09 9.79 5.13
CA ASN A 117 0.20 9.46 3.72
C ASN A 117 -0.23 8.01 3.47
N LEU A 118 -1.51 7.82 3.15
CA LEU A 118 -2.13 6.51 2.93
C LEU A 118 -1.70 5.83 1.61
N THR A 119 -1.11 6.57 0.68
CA THR A 119 -0.69 6.04 -0.62
C THR A 119 0.79 5.66 -0.66
N ALA A 120 1.54 5.97 0.40
CA ALA A 120 2.97 5.66 0.48
C ALA A 120 3.17 4.15 0.62
N ARG A 121 3.81 3.54 -0.39
CA ARG A 121 4.11 2.10 -0.41
C ARG A 121 5.41 1.80 0.31
N GLY A 122 5.45 0.69 1.04
CA GLY A 122 6.68 0.11 1.57
C GLY A 122 7.47 -0.62 0.47
N ASP A 123 8.78 -0.59 0.55
CA ASP A 123 9.67 -1.43 -0.28
C ASP A 123 10.13 -2.62 0.57
N PRO A 124 9.89 -3.88 0.14
CA PRO A 124 10.31 -5.08 0.87
C PRO A 124 11.78 -5.08 1.27
N ARG A 125 12.66 -4.47 0.45
CA ARG A 125 14.10 -4.39 0.74
C ARG A 125 14.43 -3.57 1.98
N THR A 126 13.49 -2.71 2.41
CA THR A 126 13.66 -1.90 3.62
C THR A 126 13.14 -2.61 4.87
N ALA A 127 12.63 -3.83 4.75
CA ALA A 127 12.04 -4.54 5.86
C ALA A 127 13.00 -4.63 7.06
N VAL A 128 12.44 -4.41 8.23
CA VAL A 128 13.13 -4.56 9.50
C VAL A 128 12.16 -5.11 10.53
N ARG A 129 12.60 -6.08 11.32
CA ARG A 129 11.82 -6.57 12.46
C ARG A 129 12.04 -5.67 13.66
N ILE A 130 10.94 -5.17 14.23
CA ILE A 130 10.92 -4.37 15.46
C ILE A 130 9.97 -5.05 16.43
N GLY A 131 10.52 -5.72 17.44
CA GLY A 131 9.74 -6.59 18.30
C GLY A 131 9.07 -7.72 17.50
N ASN A 132 7.74 -7.74 17.47
CA ASN A 132 6.93 -8.69 16.70
C ASN A 132 6.34 -8.11 15.42
N LEU A 133 6.83 -6.99 14.95
CA LEU A 133 6.35 -6.31 13.73
C LEU A 133 7.38 -6.40 12.62
N LEU A 134 6.94 -6.74 11.40
CA LEU A 134 7.72 -6.59 10.17
C LEU A 134 7.41 -5.23 9.57
N VAL A 135 8.31 -4.26 9.73
CA VAL A 135 8.09 -2.86 9.36
C VAL A 135 8.78 -2.55 8.03
N LEU A 136 8.03 -1.95 7.10
CA LEU A 136 8.52 -1.49 5.81
C LEU A 136 8.51 0.04 5.74
N ASN A 137 9.47 0.58 4.96
CA ASN A 137 9.47 1.99 4.58
C ASN A 137 9.67 2.11 3.06
N GLY A 138 9.39 3.26 2.47
CA GLY A 138 9.46 3.43 1.01
C GLY A 138 10.88 3.37 0.45
N ARG A 139 11.90 3.65 1.27
CA ARG A 139 13.35 3.60 0.95
C ARG A 139 14.20 3.64 2.22
N PHE A 140 15.49 3.39 2.09
CA PHE A 140 16.38 3.26 3.25
C PHE A 140 16.53 4.53 4.08
N GLU A 141 16.55 5.72 3.44
CA GLU A 141 16.63 7.00 4.16
C GLU A 141 15.37 7.24 5.00
N VAL A 142 14.20 6.86 4.46
CA VAL A 142 12.93 6.95 5.17
C VAL A 142 12.89 5.98 6.35
N ARG A 143 13.44 4.77 6.20
CA ARG A 143 13.62 3.83 7.32
C ARG A 143 14.51 4.43 8.40
N THR A 144 15.62 5.03 8.03
CA THR A 144 16.52 5.71 9.00
C THR A 144 15.78 6.78 9.77
N SER A 145 14.98 7.61 9.09
CA SER A 145 14.15 8.64 9.74
C SER A 145 13.07 8.03 10.64
N PHE A 146 12.44 6.92 10.22
CA PHE A 146 11.48 6.19 11.05
C PHE A 146 12.08 5.71 12.36
N LEU A 147 13.31 5.20 12.30
CA LEU A 147 14.03 4.63 13.46
C LEU A 147 14.51 5.69 14.47
N GLN A 148 14.48 6.98 14.12
CA GLN A 148 14.84 8.07 15.07
C GLN A 148 13.81 8.23 16.19
N ASP A 149 12.54 7.89 15.94
CA ASP A 149 11.47 7.94 16.94
C ASP A 149 10.50 6.76 16.70
N THR A 150 11.05 5.56 16.91
CA THR A 150 10.39 4.29 16.52
C THR A 150 9.04 4.10 17.20
N GLU A 151 8.96 4.30 18.52
CA GLU A 151 7.76 4.06 19.31
C GLU A 151 6.61 4.96 18.83
N ARG A 152 6.85 6.26 18.80
CA ARG A 152 5.87 7.25 18.35
C ARG A 152 5.44 6.99 16.89
N ASN A 153 6.37 6.63 16.01
CA ASN A 153 6.05 6.36 14.62
C ASN A 153 5.22 5.08 14.46
N ILE A 154 5.47 4.03 15.26
CA ILE A 154 4.64 2.81 15.31
C ILE A 154 3.23 3.16 15.77
N ASP A 155 3.07 3.87 16.89
CA ASP A 155 1.76 4.20 17.45
C ASP A 155 0.94 5.06 16.50
N ASN A 156 1.55 6.10 15.93
CA ASN A 156 0.89 6.96 14.95
C ASN A 156 0.50 6.20 13.67
N ALA A 157 1.37 5.34 13.15
CA ALA A 157 1.10 4.57 11.95
C ALA A 157 -0.05 3.58 12.18
N ARG A 158 -0.05 2.87 13.31
CA ARG A 158 -1.13 1.95 13.69
C ARG A 158 -2.46 2.67 13.79
N LEU A 159 -2.53 3.74 14.57
CA LEU A 159 -3.75 4.53 14.76
C LEU A 159 -4.32 5.03 13.43
N ARG A 160 -3.46 5.60 12.58
CA ARG A 160 -3.91 6.15 11.28
C ARG A 160 -4.36 5.08 10.31
N TYR A 161 -3.70 3.93 10.29
CA TYR A 161 -4.07 2.78 9.48
C TYR A 161 -5.46 2.25 9.87
N GLU A 162 -5.69 2.04 11.18
CA GLU A 162 -6.98 1.57 11.70
C GLU A 162 -8.11 2.58 11.42
N LEU A 163 -7.86 3.86 11.64
CA LEU A 163 -8.83 4.93 11.32
C LEU A 163 -9.12 5.01 9.83
N ALA A 164 -8.12 4.81 8.98
CA ALA A 164 -8.30 4.86 7.53
C ALA A 164 -9.16 3.68 7.03
N ILE A 165 -8.97 2.48 7.58
CA ILE A 165 -9.84 1.33 7.29
C ILE A 165 -11.26 1.60 7.78
N ALA A 166 -11.43 2.05 9.03
CA ALA A 166 -12.75 2.32 9.61
C ALA A 166 -13.52 3.41 8.84
N ALA A 167 -12.81 4.39 8.28
CA ALA A 167 -13.39 5.46 7.47
C ALA A 167 -13.58 5.09 5.98
N GLY A 168 -13.20 3.89 5.54
CA GLY A 168 -13.23 3.49 4.13
C GLY A 168 -12.20 4.19 3.24
N ASN A 169 -11.16 4.81 3.83
CA ASN A 169 -10.06 5.45 3.12
C ASN A 169 -8.96 4.46 2.70
N LEU A 170 -9.01 3.23 3.21
CA LEU A 170 -8.26 2.07 2.74
C LEU A 170 -9.26 0.94 2.47
N LYS A 171 -9.13 0.31 1.30
CA LYS A 171 -9.98 -0.80 0.89
C LYS A 171 -9.41 -2.11 1.43
N VAL A 172 -10.22 -2.85 2.20
CA VAL A 172 -9.85 -4.20 2.65
C VAL A 172 -9.81 -5.14 1.45
N ASN A 173 -8.74 -5.91 1.32
CA ASN A 173 -8.57 -6.90 0.26
C ASN A 173 -9.51 -8.10 0.53
N GLU A 174 -10.18 -8.57 -0.50
CA GLU A 174 -11.12 -9.71 -0.45
C GLU A 174 -10.42 -11.01 -0.86
#